data_e0c23a70610b40a0882fa9405c20f42a
#
_entry.id   e0c23a70610b40a0882fa9405c20f42a
#
_cell.length_a   1.000
_cell.length_b   1.000
_cell.length_c   1.000
_cell.angle_alpha   90.00
_cell.angle_beta   90.00
_cell.angle_gamma   90.00
#
_symmetry.space_group_name_H-M   'P 1'
#
loop_
_entity.id
_entity.type
_entity.pdbx_description
1 polymer ?
#
loop_
_entity_poly.entity_id
_entity_poly.type
_entity_poly.pdbx_seq_one_letter_code
_entity_poly.pdbx_strand_id
1 'polypeptide(L)'
;YATSGYPRFTEAARYWLQWAGFPEKVYSPSQGKNDYTDDYKCRGEWVNYLAGGSDILPDSSGLNVPLDLAFAFHSDAGTTKNDSIIGSLGIYFTGKGRKTYGKNTPRQVSRYLTDVVLTQIADDIRETYEPEWNRRGMWNKSYFEARVPEIPTMLLELLSHQNFADMRYGLDPRFRFLVSRAIYKGILKFIAKQNDYEYQVQPLPVNHLRTEFIGTHEIKLTWRAVEDPLEPTATPEKYIVYTRIGNGAFDSGTLVSDTSYTKGIIPDSIYSFKVTAVNSGGESFPSETVSLCRCSQEKGTVMVINGFDRISAPDSFEIDTLMAGFDTRKDFGVPYLYDISFIGEQYEFRRNIPWIDDDAPGFGASRADYETRVIAGNTFDYPYIHGRAITNAGYSFLSASDEAVTDQLVALNDYRIVDLILGKEKQVKIGRGVTDRAFKTFPESLQTIIADYCENGGNIFVSGAYVATDLWDNGDVNETDKRFANEILHYTWRTGQASVSGQVKPAASPFPAFDTLHVEYHNTLNENCYAVESPDGIEPFGKGSYTIQRYGENNIGAGIFYRGQRYNTCILGYPFETIKTEKQRNELMNAILSSFDQTITHQ
;
A
#
# COMPACT_ATOMS: atom_id res chain seq x y z
N TYR A 1 5.90 -24.93 12.85
CA TYR A 1 5.71 -23.77 11.99
C TYR A 1 4.45 -23.98 11.16
N ALA A 2 3.61 -22.94 11.00
CA ALA A 2 2.48 -22.99 10.10
C ALA A 2 2.98 -22.89 8.65
N THR A 3 2.37 -23.65 7.75
CA THR A 3 2.65 -23.64 6.31
C THR A 3 1.36 -23.40 5.55
N SER A 4 1.43 -23.07 4.26
CA SER A 4 0.27 -22.90 3.40
C SER A 4 -0.59 -24.18 3.29
N GLY A 5 -0.01 -25.34 3.59
CA GLY A 5 -0.65 -26.65 3.44
C GLY A 5 -0.67 -27.15 1.99
N TYR A 6 -0.12 -26.41 1.05
CA TYR A 6 -0.01 -26.82 -0.36
C TYR A 6 1.29 -27.58 -0.61
N PRO A 7 1.31 -28.50 -1.58
CA PRO A 7 2.54 -29.17 -1.99
C PRO A 7 3.57 -28.18 -2.51
N ARG A 8 4.83 -28.47 -2.26
CA ARG A 8 5.96 -27.71 -2.81
C ARG A 8 5.86 -27.57 -4.34
N PHE A 9 6.24 -26.42 -4.85
CA PHE A 9 6.16 -26.07 -6.28
C PHE A 9 4.75 -26.03 -6.89
N THR A 10 3.67 -26.07 -6.12
CA THR A 10 2.30 -25.97 -6.68
C THR A 10 2.11 -24.71 -7.52
N GLU A 11 2.76 -23.59 -7.14
CA GLU A 11 2.73 -22.32 -7.86
C GLU A 11 3.95 -22.10 -8.77
N ALA A 12 4.75 -23.14 -9.00
CA ALA A 12 5.92 -23.07 -9.87
C ALA A 12 5.55 -22.85 -11.34
N ALA A 13 6.45 -22.23 -12.10
CA ALA A 13 6.23 -21.89 -13.50
C ALA A 13 5.80 -23.07 -14.35
N ARG A 14 6.32 -24.28 -14.08
CA ARG A 14 5.91 -25.48 -14.83
C ARG A 14 4.41 -25.77 -14.72
N TYR A 15 3.80 -25.59 -13.56
CA TYR A 15 2.37 -25.87 -13.34
C TYR A 15 1.49 -24.78 -13.97
N TRP A 16 1.92 -23.53 -13.90
CA TRP A 16 1.25 -22.43 -14.59
C TRP A 16 1.24 -22.63 -16.10
N LEU A 17 2.38 -23.04 -16.69
CA LEU A 17 2.48 -23.32 -18.13
C LEU A 17 1.63 -24.54 -18.52
N GLN A 18 1.60 -25.57 -17.68
CA GLN A 18 0.71 -26.72 -17.88
C GLN A 18 -0.77 -26.31 -17.86
N TRP A 19 -1.17 -25.54 -16.85
CA TRP A 19 -2.53 -25.04 -16.71
C TRP A 19 -2.93 -24.12 -17.88
N ALA A 20 -2.01 -23.28 -18.33
CA ALA A 20 -2.22 -22.42 -19.50
C ALA A 20 -2.27 -23.17 -20.86
N GLY A 21 -2.05 -24.50 -20.87
CA GLY A 21 -2.16 -25.33 -22.05
C GLY A 21 -0.94 -25.37 -22.96
N PHE A 22 0.25 -25.00 -22.46
CA PHE A 22 1.49 -25.14 -23.22
C PHE A 22 1.83 -26.64 -23.44
N PRO A 23 2.60 -26.97 -24.52
CA PRO A 23 3.02 -28.35 -24.77
C PRO A 23 3.91 -28.91 -23.65
N GLU A 24 3.80 -30.22 -23.37
CA GLU A 24 4.59 -30.89 -22.34
C GLU A 24 6.10 -30.68 -22.49
N LYS A 25 6.63 -30.67 -23.71
CA LYS A 25 8.04 -30.38 -23.99
C LYS A 25 8.50 -29.01 -23.47
N VAL A 26 7.60 -28.06 -23.26
CA VAL A 26 7.88 -26.71 -22.73
C VAL A 26 7.86 -26.74 -21.22
N TYR A 27 6.79 -27.25 -20.58
CA TYR A 27 6.63 -27.18 -19.13
C TYR A 27 7.26 -28.35 -18.36
N SER A 28 7.60 -29.46 -19.03
CA SER A 28 8.19 -30.66 -18.40
C SER A 28 9.38 -31.21 -19.19
N PRO A 29 10.45 -30.43 -19.37
CA PRO A 29 11.62 -30.87 -20.15
C PRO A 29 12.35 -32.11 -19.58
N SER A 30 12.13 -32.43 -18.29
CA SER A 30 12.61 -33.70 -17.69
C SER A 30 11.59 -34.83 -17.75
N GLN A 31 10.44 -34.62 -18.41
CA GLN A 31 9.34 -35.61 -18.51
C GLN A 31 8.76 -35.99 -17.12
N GLY A 32 8.60 -35.03 -16.24
CA GLY A 32 8.06 -35.24 -14.90
C GLY A 32 8.97 -35.96 -13.92
N LYS A 33 10.24 -36.15 -14.27
CA LYS A 33 11.19 -36.86 -13.39
C LYS A 33 11.69 -36.02 -12.21
N ASN A 34 11.65 -34.69 -12.35
CA ASN A 34 12.14 -33.78 -11.33
C ASN A 34 11.49 -32.41 -11.48
N ASP A 35 10.59 -32.06 -10.55
CA ASP A 35 9.84 -30.81 -10.57
C ASP A 35 10.72 -29.56 -10.51
N TYR A 36 11.75 -29.57 -9.69
CA TYR A 36 12.70 -28.47 -9.61
C TYR A 36 13.43 -28.25 -10.95
N THR A 37 13.85 -29.33 -11.59
CA THR A 37 14.51 -29.26 -12.91
C THR A 37 13.55 -28.77 -13.98
N ASP A 38 12.30 -29.23 -13.96
CA ASP A 38 11.27 -28.78 -14.89
C ASP A 38 10.92 -27.31 -14.68
N ASP A 39 10.82 -26.86 -13.42
CA ASP A 39 10.50 -25.48 -13.10
C ASP A 39 11.53 -24.49 -13.63
N TYR A 40 12.81 -24.63 -13.29
CA TYR A 40 13.82 -23.66 -13.74
C TYR A 40 14.12 -23.75 -15.24
N LYS A 41 13.92 -24.92 -15.87
CA LYS A 41 14.15 -25.07 -17.31
C LYS A 41 12.99 -24.56 -18.14
N CYS A 42 11.76 -24.81 -17.72
CA CYS A 42 10.58 -24.43 -18.51
C CYS A 42 10.53 -22.93 -18.82
N ARG A 43 11.07 -22.07 -17.96
CA ARG A 43 11.08 -20.62 -18.14
C ARG A 43 11.83 -20.20 -19.40
N GLY A 44 13.03 -20.71 -19.63
CA GLY A 44 13.81 -20.43 -20.84
C GLY A 44 13.22 -21.09 -22.09
N GLU A 45 12.73 -22.32 -21.97
CA GLU A 45 12.06 -23.03 -23.07
C GLU A 45 10.77 -22.35 -23.50
N TRP A 46 10.01 -21.79 -22.53
CA TRP A 46 8.81 -21.01 -22.80
C TRP A 46 9.10 -19.77 -23.64
N VAL A 47 10.14 -18.99 -23.32
CA VAL A 47 10.56 -17.83 -24.09
C VAL A 47 10.81 -18.21 -25.56
N ASN A 48 11.59 -19.30 -25.79
CA ASN A 48 11.87 -19.77 -27.13
C ASN A 48 10.62 -20.28 -27.87
N TYR A 49 9.70 -20.92 -27.15
CA TYR A 49 8.43 -21.36 -27.74
C TYR A 49 7.50 -20.20 -28.12
N LEU A 50 7.47 -19.14 -27.30
CA LEU A 50 6.74 -17.92 -27.67
C LEU A 50 7.34 -17.28 -28.93
N ALA A 51 8.66 -17.12 -28.99
CA ALA A 51 9.37 -16.46 -30.10
C ALA A 51 9.49 -17.32 -31.36
N GLY A 52 9.38 -18.64 -31.26
CA GLY A 52 9.58 -19.57 -32.37
C GLY A 52 8.67 -19.30 -33.55
N GLY A 53 9.20 -19.24 -34.76
CA GLY A 53 8.53 -18.86 -35.98
C GLY A 53 8.52 -17.34 -36.26
N SER A 54 8.87 -16.51 -35.28
CA SER A 54 8.99 -15.07 -35.47
C SER A 54 10.26 -14.70 -36.24
N ASP A 55 10.34 -13.46 -36.67
CA ASP A 55 11.51 -12.90 -37.34
C ASP A 55 12.82 -13.03 -36.55
N ILE A 56 12.75 -13.10 -35.23
CA ILE A 56 13.91 -13.25 -34.36
C ILE A 56 14.34 -14.71 -34.28
N LEU A 57 13.40 -15.67 -34.32
CA LEU A 57 13.65 -17.10 -34.21
C LEU A 57 12.91 -17.89 -35.30
N PRO A 58 13.22 -17.65 -36.61
CA PRO A 58 12.44 -18.17 -37.72
C PRO A 58 12.54 -19.68 -37.91
N ASP A 59 13.67 -20.27 -37.51
CA ASP A 59 13.97 -21.70 -37.73
C ASP A 59 13.40 -22.61 -36.63
N SER A 60 12.74 -22.07 -35.64
CA SER A 60 12.13 -22.82 -34.54
C SER A 60 10.59 -22.77 -34.63
N SER A 61 9.95 -23.89 -34.30
CA SER A 61 8.47 -23.92 -34.20
C SER A 61 8.00 -23.31 -32.88
N GLY A 62 7.00 -22.42 -32.96
CA GLY A 62 6.43 -21.76 -31.78
C GLY A 62 5.18 -20.96 -32.09
N LEU A 63 4.90 -19.95 -31.28
CA LEU A 63 3.70 -19.11 -31.39
C LEU A 63 3.88 -17.84 -32.22
N ASN A 64 5.06 -17.61 -32.78
CA ASN A 64 5.37 -16.45 -33.62
C ASN A 64 5.14 -15.09 -32.90
N VAL A 65 5.44 -15.03 -31.59
CA VAL A 65 5.34 -13.79 -30.83
C VAL A 65 6.63 -12.97 -31.01
N PRO A 66 6.56 -11.72 -31.49
CA PRO A 66 7.75 -10.88 -31.68
C PRO A 66 8.22 -10.31 -30.33
N LEU A 67 9.10 -11.04 -29.64
CA LEU A 67 9.66 -10.63 -28.36
C LEU A 67 10.96 -9.82 -28.57
N ASP A 68 11.07 -8.66 -27.88
CA ASP A 68 12.27 -7.82 -27.92
C ASP A 68 13.35 -8.30 -26.94
N LEU A 69 12.92 -8.79 -25.76
CA LEU A 69 13.82 -9.26 -24.71
C LEU A 69 13.14 -10.28 -23.78
N ALA A 70 13.93 -10.95 -22.94
CA ALA A 70 13.48 -11.72 -21.80
C ALA A 70 14.13 -11.20 -20.51
N PHE A 71 13.34 -11.15 -19.44
CA PHE A 71 13.75 -10.68 -18.13
C PHE A 71 13.42 -11.74 -17.08
N ALA A 72 14.42 -12.29 -16.40
CA ALA A 72 14.25 -13.20 -15.29
C ALA A 72 14.46 -12.45 -13.96
N PHE A 73 13.43 -12.45 -13.11
CA PHE A 73 13.43 -11.74 -11.84
C PHE A 73 13.64 -12.74 -10.69
N HIS A 74 14.70 -12.54 -9.92
CA HIS A 74 15.09 -13.39 -8.80
C HIS A 74 15.46 -12.55 -7.57
N SER A 75 15.51 -13.20 -6.42
CA SER A 75 16.22 -12.77 -5.22
C SER A 75 17.36 -13.74 -4.90
N ASP A 76 18.47 -13.23 -4.41
CA ASP A 76 19.65 -13.99 -4.00
C ASP A 76 19.47 -14.60 -2.60
N ALA A 77 20.36 -15.50 -2.22
CA ALA A 77 20.43 -16.18 -0.92
C ALA A 77 21.67 -15.79 -0.08
N GLY A 78 22.31 -14.68 -0.39
CA GLY A 78 23.48 -14.19 0.34
C GLY A 78 23.13 -13.59 1.71
N THR A 79 24.06 -13.65 2.67
CA THR A 79 23.91 -13.09 4.00
C THR A 79 25.09 -12.21 4.39
N THR A 80 24.85 -11.23 5.30
CA THR A 80 25.90 -10.47 5.98
C THR A 80 25.70 -10.51 7.48
N LYS A 81 26.81 -10.61 8.24
CA LYS A 81 26.75 -10.68 9.71
C LYS A 81 26.59 -9.31 10.37
N ASN A 82 26.93 -8.25 9.65
CA ASN A 82 26.91 -6.86 10.14
C ASN A 82 25.73 -6.06 9.59
N ASP A 83 24.71 -6.74 9.09
CA ASP A 83 23.51 -6.14 8.50
C ASP A 83 23.81 -5.12 7.36
N SER A 84 24.87 -5.35 6.60
CA SER A 84 25.13 -4.59 5.38
C SER A 84 24.28 -5.10 4.22
N ILE A 85 23.99 -4.22 3.28
CA ILE A 85 23.18 -4.52 2.10
C ILE A 85 23.92 -5.49 1.17
N ILE A 86 23.28 -6.58 0.78
CA ILE A 86 23.74 -7.45 -0.33
C ILE A 86 23.52 -6.73 -1.66
N GLY A 87 22.36 -6.15 -1.88
CA GLY A 87 22.03 -5.34 -3.05
C GLY A 87 21.72 -6.14 -4.31
N SER A 88 21.94 -5.54 -5.48
CA SER A 88 21.49 -6.04 -6.77
C SER A 88 22.62 -6.58 -7.63
N LEU A 89 22.41 -7.76 -8.25
CA LEU A 89 23.33 -8.42 -9.18
C LEU A 89 22.63 -8.66 -10.52
N GLY A 90 23.29 -8.35 -11.61
CA GLY A 90 22.81 -8.69 -12.96
C GLY A 90 23.60 -9.86 -13.57
N ILE A 91 22.90 -10.81 -14.16
CA ILE A 91 23.50 -11.98 -14.82
C ILE A 91 23.11 -11.99 -16.29
N TYR A 92 24.06 -12.21 -17.15
CA TYR A 92 23.89 -12.35 -18.59
C TYR A 92 24.79 -13.47 -19.13
N PHE A 93 24.59 -13.87 -20.38
CA PHE A 93 25.44 -14.90 -21.00
C PHE A 93 25.75 -14.58 -22.46
N THR A 94 27.06 -14.44 -22.78
CA THR A 94 27.51 -14.20 -24.15
C THR A 94 28.02 -15.46 -24.88
N GLY A 95 28.16 -16.56 -24.16
CA GLY A 95 28.42 -17.91 -24.67
C GLY A 95 29.82 -18.21 -25.15
N LYS A 96 30.29 -19.43 -24.87
CA LYS A 96 31.36 -20.07 -25.67
C LYS A 96 30.70 -20.81 -26.85
N GLY A 97 30.84 -20.29 -28.07
CA GLY A 97 30.33 -20.94 -29.29
C GLY A 97 29.08 -20.32 -29.93
N ARG A 98 28.16 -19.75 -29.15
CA ARG A 98 27.01 -18.97 -29.68
C ARG A 98 27.25 -17.49 -29.47
N LYS A 99 27.77 -16.79 -30.47
CA LYS A 99 28.09 -15.36 -30.38
C LYS A 99 26.93 -14.45 -30.74
N THR A 100 25.88 -14.99 -31.37
CA THR A 100 24.74 -14.21 -31.87
C THR A 100 23.40 -14.87 -31.53
N TYR A 101 22.38 -14.05 -31.40
CA TYR A 101 20.97 -14.41 -31.51
C TYR A 101 20.52 -14.45 -32.98
N GLY A 102 19.28 -14.76 -33.25
CA GLY A 102 18.67 -14.63 -34.58
C GLY A 102 18.96 -13.28 -35.23
N LYS A 103 18.93 -13.21 -36.56
CA LYS A 103 19.31 -12.04 -37.37
C LYS A 103 20.74 -11.52 -37.12
N ASN A 104 21.64 -12.39 -36.65
CA ASN A 104 23.03 -12.06 -36.31
C ASN A 104 23.20 -10.99 -35.21
N THR A 105 22.21 -10.77 -34.37
CA THR A 105 22.33 -9.85 -33.21
C THR A 105 23.38 -10.36 -32.22
N PRO A 106 24.45 -9.60 -31.92
CA PRO A 106 25.47 -10.07 -30.99
C PRO A 106 24.89 -10.32 -29.58
N ARG A 107 25.21 -11.44 -28.95
CA ARG A 107 24.80 -11.71 -27.55
C ARG A 107 25.33 -10.68 -26.55
N GLN A 108 26.27 -9.83 -26.96
CA GLN A 108 26.75 -8.70 -26.17
C GLN A 108 25.63 -7.68 -25.85
N VAL A 109 24.53 -7.66 -26.62
CA VAL A 109 23.35 -6.84 -26.34
C VAL A 109 22.72 -7.17 -24.99
N SER A 110 22.80 -8.44 -24.54
CA SER A 110 22.34 -8.84 -23.19
C SER A 110 23.17 -8.21 -22.07
N ARG A 111 24.48 -8.02 -22.28
CA ARG A 111 25.31 -7.27 -21.33
C ARG A 111 24.87 -5.82 -21.24
N TYR A 112 24.55 -5.20 -22.36
CA TYR A 112 24.06 -3.82 -22.39
C TYR A 112 22.69 -3.70 -21.69
N LEU A 113 21.74 -4.59 -21.99
CA LEU A 113 20.46 -4.69 -21.28
C LEU A 113 20.67 -4.78 -19.76
N THR A 114 21.53 -5.71 -19.33
CA THR A 114 21.84 -5.92 -17.90
C THR A 114 22.43 -4.66 -17.26
N ASP A 115 23.33 -3.96 -17.94
CA ASP A 115 23.99 -2.78 -17.41
C ASP A 115 22.99 -1.61 -17.24
N VAL A 116 22.17 -1.35 -18.25
CA VAL A 116 21.18 -0.27 -18.22
C VAL A 116 20.15 -0.49 -17.11
N VAL A 117 19.57 -1.69 -17.03
CA VAL A 117 18.54 -1.98 -16.03
C VAL A 117 19.12 -1.99 -14.61
N LEU A 118 20.27 -2.66 -14.42
CA LEU A 118 20.90 -2.74 -13.09
C LEU A 118 21.37 -1.36 -12.58
N THR A 119 21.86 -0.52 -13.47
CA THR A 119 22.28 0.85 -13.13
C THR A 119 21.06 1.70 -12.75
N GLN A 120 19.99 1.65 -13.54
CA GLN A 120 18.75 2.37 -13.22
C GLN A 120 18.18 1.99 -11.86
N ILE A 121 18.13 0.69 -11.54
CA ILE A 121 17.67 0.20 -10.23
C ILE A 121 18.54 0.78 -9.11
N ALA A 122 19.86 0.66 -9.24
CA ALA A 122 20.77 1.11 -8.19
C ALA A 122 20.72 2.63 -7.97
N ASP A 123 20.64 3.39 -9.05
CA ASP A 123 20.62 4.85 -8.98
C ASP A 123 19.31 5.36 -8.36
N ASP A 124 18.15 4.83 -8.77
CA ASP A 124 16.86 5.20 -8.19
C ASP A 124 16.77 4.86 -6.68
N ILE A 125 17.28 3.67 -6.27
CA ILE A 125 17.30 3.29 -4.86
C ILE A 125 18.22 4.21 -4.06
N ARG A 126 19.40 4.53 -4.58
CA ARG A 126 20.37 5.40 -3.91
C ARG A 126 19.86 6.82 -3.72
N GLU A 127 19.20 7.35 -4.71
CA GLU A 127 18.64 8.70 -4.65
C GLU A 127 17.46 8.78 -3.67
N THR A 128 16.67 7.70 -3.54
CA THR A 128 15.42 7.76 -2.80
C THR A 128 15.53 7.21 -1.38
N TYR A 129 16.16 6.04 -1.17
CA TYR A 129 16.03 5.30 0.07
C TYR A 129 17.35 4.89 0.73
N GLU A 130 18.35 4.48 -0.07
CA GLU A 130 19.58 3.88 0.48
C GLU A 130 20.81 4.29 -0.34
N PRO A 131 21.47 5.38 0.03
CA PRO A 131 22.66 5.88 -0.69
C PRO A 131 23.80 4.84 -0.82
N GLU A 132 23.86 3.89 0.13
CA GLU A 132 24.84 2.80 0.12
C GLU A 132 24.35 1.53 -0.59
N TRP A 133 23.24 1.59 -1.35
CA TRP A 133 22.75 0.42 -2.07
C TRP A 133 23.84 -0.19 -2.95
N ASN A 134 24.10 -1.47 -2.74
CA ASN A 134 25.20 -2.16 -3.39
C ASN A 134 24.80 -2.62 -4.82
N ARG A 135 25.22 -1.83 -5.82
CA ARG A 135 25.20 -2.29 -7.20
C ARG A 135 26.36 -3.26 -7.40
N ARG A 136 26.10 -4.54 -7.26
CA ARG A 136 27.10 -5.62 -7.48
C ARG A 136 27.55 -5.64 -8.93
N GLY A 137 28.60 -6.39 -9.22
CA GLY A 137 29.08 -6.58 -10.59
C GLY A 137 28.08 -7.31 -11.48
N MET A 138 28.34 -7.26 -12.77
CA MET A 138 27.59 -8.07 -13.73
C MET A 138 28.32 -9.39 -13.99
N TRP A 139 27.60 -10.52 -13.92
CA TRP A 139 28.17 -11.85 -14.12
C TRP A 139 27.85 -12.39 -15.50
N ASN A 140 28.90 -12.70 -16.27
CA ASN A 140 28.76 -13.48 -17.50
C ASN A 140 28.81 -14.99 -17.15
N LYS A 141 27.62 -15.54 -16.77
CA LYS A 141 27.52 -16.92 -16.26
C LYS A 141 26.42 -17.70 -16.97
N SER A 142 26.69 -19.05 -17.10
CA SER A 142 25.81 -19.97 -17.82
C SER A 142 24.62 -20.43 -16.98
N TYR A 143 23.84 -19.49 -16.40
CA TYR A 143 22.54 -19.79 -15.82
C TYR A 143 21.55 -20.17 -16.93
N PHE A 144 20.59 -21.03 -16.61
CA PHE A 144 19.68 -21.56 -17.64
C PHE A 144 18.87 -20.43 -18.29
N GLU A 145 18.25 -19.58 -17.50
CA GLU A 145 17.42 -18.47 -17.95
C GLU A 145 18.21 -17.35 -18.65
N ALA A 146 19.51 -17.22 -18.40
CA ALA A 146 20.38 -16.30 -19.14
C ALA A 146 20.92 -16.88 -20.45
N ARG A 147 21.02 -18.23 -20.55
CA ARG A 147 21.68 -18.93 -21.64
C ARG A 147 20.75 -19.47 -22.72
N VAL A 148 19.58 -19.99 -22.29
CA VAL A 148 18.68 -20.74 -23.18
C VAL A 148 17.84 -19.84 -24.07
N PRO A 149 17.29 -18.71 -23.62
CA PRO A 149 16.57 -17.83 -24.52
C PRO A 149 17.43 -17.37 -25.69
N GLU A 150 16.84 -17.42 -26.89
CA GLU A 150 17.51 -17.03 -28.15
C GLU A 150 17.17 -15.58 -28.55
N ILE A 151 16.87 -14.74 -27.54
CA ILE A 151 16.63 -13.29 -27.64
C ILE A 151 17.48 -12.57 -26.58
N PRO A 152 17.62 -11.22 -26.64
CA PRO A 152 18.32 -10.48 -25.59
C PRO A 152 17.73 -10.77 -24.21
N THR A 153 18.59 -11.17 -23.26
CA THR A 153 18.13 -11.69 -21.96
C THR A 153 19.01 -11.23 -20.82
N MET A 154 18.41 -10.88 -19.69
CA MET A 154 19.08 -10.71 -18.42
C MET A 154 18.36 -11.45 -17.29
N LEU A 155 19.11 -11.78 -16.25
CA LEU A 155 18.60 -12.26 -14.97
C LEU A 155 19.01 -11.26 -13.89
N LEU A 156 18.04 -10.78 -13.12
CA LEU A 156 18.25 -9.90 -11.98
C LEU A 156 18.16 -10.70 -10.69
N GLU A 157 19.17 -10.58 -9.84
CA GLU A 157 19.09 -10.88 -8.42
C GLU A 157 18.94 -9.55 -7.68
N LEU A 158 17.69 -9.18 -7.31
CA LEU A 158 17.39 -7.84 -6.82
C LEU A 158 18.01 -7.54 -5.46
N LEU A 159 17.83 -8.45 -4.52
CA LEU A 159 18.23 -8.39 -3.11
C LEU A 159 18.39 -9.81 -2.59
N SER A 160 18.79 -9.98 -1.34
CA SER A 160 18.80 -11.31 -0.74
C SER A 160 17.65 -11.51 0.24
N HIS A 161 16.84 -12.55 -0.04
CA HIS A 161 15.74 -12.93 0.87
C HIS A 161 16.24 -13.52 2.20
N GLN A 162 17.52 -13.85 2.31
CA GLN A 162 18.16 -14.32 3.55
C GLN A 162 18.85 -13.19 4.33
N ASN A 163 18.94 -11.99 3.79
CA ASN A 163 19.58 -10.85 4.46
C ASN A 163 18.55 -9.92 5.07
N PHE A 164 18.59 -9.72 6.37
CA PHE A 164 17.61 -8.91 7.06
C PHE A 164 17.58 -7.45 6.57
N ALA A 165 18.74 -6.84 6.36
CA ALA A 165 18.83 -5.47 5.82
C ALA A 165 18.13 -5.34 4.47
N ASP A 166 18.32 -6.30 3.57
CA ASP A 166 17.69 -6.32 2.25
C ASP A 166 16.17 -6.53 2.37
N MET A 167 15.73 -7.44 3.27
CA MET A 167 14.31 -7.77 3.42
C MET A 167 13.49 -6.65 4.06
N ARG A 168 14.09 -5.77 4.86
CA ARG A 168 13.44 -4.55 5.32
C ARG A 168 13.03 -3.62 4.18
N TYR A 169 13.76 -3.67 3.05
CA TYR A 169 13.35 -3.03 1.79
C TYR A 169 12.39 -3.92 1.00
N GLY A 170 12.73 -5.18 0.79
CA GLY A 170 11.99 -6.09 -0.08
C GLY A 170 10.53 -6.33 0.32
N LEU A 171 10.19 -6.20 1.60
CA LEU A 171 8.82 -6.30 2.09
C LEU A 171 8.05 -4.97 2.06
N ASP A 172 8.70 -3.85 1.78
CA ASP A 172 8.05 -2.54 1.75
C ASP A 172 7.42 -2.26 0.37
N PRO A 173 6.10 -2.00 0.28
CA PRO A 173 5.44 -1.71 -0.99
C PRO A 173 6.00 -0.49 -1.72
N ARG A 174 6.51 0.51 -1.00
CA ARG A 174 7.13 1.71 -1.60
C ARG A 174 8.42 1.37 -2.33
N PHE A 175 9.24 0.51 -1.73
CA PHE A 175 10.45 0.00 -2.38
C PHE A 175 10.11 -0.86 -3.60
N ARG A 176 9.11 -1.73 -3.48
CA ARG A 176 8.64 -2.56 -4.61
C ARG A 176 8.16 -1.71 -5.78
N PHE A 177 7.43 -0.63 -5.51
CA PHE A 177 7.01 0.33 -6.54
C PHE A 177 8.21 1.01 -7.21
N LEU A 178 9.14 1.56 -6.42
CA LEU A 178 10.34 2.23 -6.95
C LEU A 178 11.15 1.31 -7.85
N VAL A 179 11.44 0.09 -7.39
CA VAL A 179 12.24 -0.89 -8.15
C VAL A 179 11.52 -1.36 -9.41
N SER A 180 10.21 -1.62 -9.33
CA SER A 180 9.43 -1.99 -10.52
C SER A 180 9.44 -0.89 -11.57
N ARG A 181 9.32 0.37 -11.12
CA ARG A 181 9.44 1.55 -12.00
C ARG A 181 10.85 1.71 -12.56
N ALA A 182 11.89 1.46 -11.76
CA ALA A 182 13.28 1.49 -12.22
C ALA A 182 13.58 0.41 -13.29
N ILE A 183 13.06 -0.82 -13.09
CA ILE A 183 13.14 -1.89 -14.08
C ILE A 183 12.44 -1.48 -15.38
N TYR A 184 11.22 -0.96 -15.29
CA TYR A 184 10.46 -0.45 -16.43
C TYR A 184 11.23 0.65 -17.18
N LYS A 185 11.76 1.66 -16.48
CA LYS A 185 12.61 2.72 -17.08
C LYS A 185 13.84 2.14 -17.79
N GLY A 186 14.54 1.21 -17.14
CA GLY A 186 15.72 0.55 -17.70
C GLY A 186 15.42 -0.24 -18.98
N ILE A 187 14.32 -1.00 -18.98
CA ILE A 187 13.84 -1.74 -20.17
C ILE A 187 13.44 -0.77 -21.28
N LEU A 188 12.69 0.27 -20.95
CA LEU A 188 12.25 1.28 -21.92
C LEU A 188 13.44 1.99 -22.60
N LYS A 189 14.45 2.39 -21.79
CA LYS A 189 15.72 2.97 -22.30
C LYS A 189 16.46 2.00 -23.23
N PHE A 190 16.49 0.71 -22.87
CA PHE A 190 17.11 -0.31 -23.70
C PHE A 190 16.38 -0.45 -25.04
N ILE A 191 15.06 -0.60 -25.04
CA ILE A 191 14.26 -0.79 -26.26
C ILE A 191 14.34 0.45 -27.16
N ALA A 192 14.22 1.65 -26.59
CA ALA A 192 14.36 2.91 -27.30
C ALA A 192 15.71 3.03 -28.02
N LYS A 193 16.81 2.66 -27.34
CA LYS A 193 18.16 2.65 -27.92
C LYS A 193 18.35 1.60 -29.02
N GLN A 194 17.70 0.44 -28.89
CA GLN A 194 17.77 -0.60 -29.93
C GLN A 194 17.06 -0.19 -31.22
N ASN A 195 16.02 0.62 -31.10
CA ASN A 195 15.14 1.00 -32.21
C ASN A 195 15.31 2.48 -32.64
N ASP A 196 16.26 3.20 -32.05
CA ASP A 196 16.61 4.60 -32.36
C ASP A 196 15.42 5.56 -32.29
N TYR A 197 14.66 5.52 -31.17
CA TYR A 197 13.60 6.49 -30.87
C TYR A 197 13.74 7.08 -29.46
N GLU A 198 13.10 8.22 -29.24
CA GLU A 198 12.98 8.85 -27.93
C GLU A 198 11.95 8.09 -27.10
N TYR A 199 12.21 7.93 -25.79
CA TYR A 199 11.27 7.31 -24.87
C TYR A 199 10.58 8.36 -24.00
N GLN A 200 9.39 8.00 -23.53
CA GLN A 200 8.66 8.75 -22.51
C GLN A 200 8.15 7.79 -21.44
N VAL A 201 8.34 8.16 -20.19
CA VAL A 201 7.89 7.37 -19.04
C VAL A 201 6.48 7.82 -18.64
N GLN A 202 5.62 6.89 -18.28
CA GLN A 202 4.30 7.22 -17.75
C GLN A 202 4.39 8.08 -16.49
N PRO A 203 3.40 8.98 -16.22
CA PRO A 203 3.42 9.85 -15.07
C PRO A 203 3.32 9.12 -13.72
N LEU A 204 3.57 9.83 -12.63
CA LEU A 204 3.20 9.40 -11.28
C LEU A 204 1.69 9.64 -11.03
N PRO A 205 1.06 8.94 -10.06
CA PRO A 205 -0.30 9.22 -9.63
C PRO A 205 -0.47 10.67 -9.19
N VAL A 206 -1.65 11.23 -9.41
CA VAL A 206 -2.01 12.57 -8.89
C VAL A 206 -2.30 12.50 -7.39
N ASN A 207 -2.24 13.64 -6.70
CA ASN A 207 -2.57 13.81 -5.29
C ASN A 207 -3.47 15.04 -5.05
N HIS A 208 -3.70 15.44 -3.78
CA HIS A 208 -4.54 16.58 -3.39
C HIS A 208 -5.97 16.50 -3.94
N LEU A 209 -6.54 15.30 -3.99
CA LEU A 209 -7.91 15.13 -4.45
C LEU A 209 -8.88 15.76 -3.48
N ARG A 210 -9.85 16.51 -4.00
CA ARG A 210 -10.93 17.08 -3.21
C ARG A 210 -12.19 17.27 -4.02
N THR A 211 -13.31 17.18 -3.34
CA THR A 211 -14.65 17.35 -3.90
C THR A 211 -15.33 18.58 -3.35
N GLU A 212 -16.14 19.24 -4.17
CA GLU A 212 -16.88 20.45 -3.82
C GLU A 212 -18.28 20.41 -4.45
N PHE A 213 -19.32 20.82 -3.72
CA PHE A 213 -20.64 21.09 -4.29
C PHE A 213 -20.66 22.48 -4.93
N ILE A 214 -20.92 22.54 -6.24
CA ILE A 214 -21.13 23.82 -6.96
C ILE A 214 -22.60 24.08 -7.27
N GLY A 215 -23.48 23.33 -6.64
CA GLY A 215 -24.92 23.43 -6.75
C GLY A 215 -25.60 22.24 -6.11
N THR A 216 -26.91 22.12 -6.34
CA THR A 216 -27.72 20.98 -5.84
C THR A 216 -27.49 19.70 -6.62
N HIS A 217 -27.13 19.82 -7.89
CA HIS A 217 -27.03 18.70 -8.82
C HIS A 217 -25.68 18.66 -9.56
N GLU A 218 -24.70 19.37 -9.07
CA GLU A 218 -23.40 19.47 -9.72
C GLU A 218 -22.26 19.53 -8.71
N ILE A 219 -21.17 18.85 -9.01
CA ILE A 219 -19.95 18.80 -8.20
C ILE A 219 -18.73 19.18 -9.04
N LYS A 220 -17.70 19.61 -8.35
CA LYS A 220 -16.35 19.78 -8.89
C LYS A 220 -15.39 18.87 -8.15
N LEU A 221 -14.58 18.14 -8.89
CA LEU A 221 -13.42 17.38 -8.45
C LEU A 221 -12.18 18.16 -8.87
N THR A 222 -11.18 18.26 -8.00
CA THR A 222 -9.88 18.88 -8.28
C THR A 222 -8.74 18.04 -7.73
N TRP A 223 -7.56 18.14 -8.34
CA TRP A 223 -6.34 17.43 -7.95
C TRP A 223 -5.09 18.22 -8.36
N ARG A 224 -3.91 17.72 -7.98
CA ARG A 224 -2.61 18.21 -8.45
C ARG A 224 -1.85 17.13 -9.19
N ALA A 225 -1.13 17.54 -10.23
CA ALA A 225 -0.11 16.71 -10.87
C ALA A 225 1.07 16.49 -9.92
N VAL A 226 1.71 15.34 -10.03
CA VAL A 226 2.94 15.01 -9.28
C VAL A 226 4.09 14.95 -10.27
N GLU A 227 5.14 15.74 -9.99
CA GLU A 227 6.39 15.66 -10.73
C GLU A 227 7.21 14.45 -10.28
N ASP A 228 7.87 13.78 -11.23
CA ASP A 228 8.82 12.70 -10.92
C ASP A 228 10.24 13.28 -10.88
N PRO A 229 10.87 13.44 -9.69
CA PRO A 229 12.21 14.00 -9.60
C PRO A 229 13.28 13.11 -10.23
N LEU A 230 12.98 11.81 -10.42
CA LEU A 230 13.90 10.84 -11.00
C LEU A 230 13.72 10.65 -12.51
N GLU A 231 12.66 11.27 -13.12
CA GLU A 231 12.36 11.04 -14.52
C GLU A 231 11.64 12.25 -15.17
N PRO A 232 12.38 13.20 -15.76
CA PRO A 232 11.78 14.41 -16.34
C PRO A 232 10.80 14.14 -17.50
N THR A 233 10.88 12.98 -18.14
CA THR A 233 9.96 12.63 -19.25
C THR A 233 8.56 12.23 -18.77
N ALA A 234 8.38 12.02 -17.46
CA ALA A 234 7.15 11.55 -16.87
C ALA A 234 6.10 12.65 -16.60
N THR A 235 6.20 13.80 -17.27
CA THR A 235 5.27 14.93 -17.10
C THR A 235 3.87 14.55 -17.60
N PRO A 236 2.81 14.77 -16.78
CA PRO A 236 1.43 14.57 -17.20
C PRO A 236 1.01 15.53 -18.31
N GLU A 237 0.28 15.05 -19.31
CA GLU A 237 -0.31 15.85 -20.39
C GLU A 237 -1.84 15.96 -20.26
N LYS A 238 -2.47 14.89 -19.74
CA LYS A 238 -3.91 14.76 -19.55
C LYS A 238 -4.20 13.88 -18.34
N TYR A 239 -5.51 13.76 -18.02
CA TYR A 239 -5.96 12.95 -16.89
C TYR A 239 -7.19 12.12 -17.31
N ILE A 240 -7.39 10.97 -16.67
CA ILE A 240 -8.62 10.20 -16.81
C ILE A 240 -9.32 10.17 -15.45
N VAL A 241 -10.56 10.62 -15.43
CA VAL A 241 -11.41 10.60 -14.23
C VAL A 241 -12.34 9.40 -14.32
N TYR A 242 -12.17 8.45 -13.40
CA TYR A 242 -13.03 7.30 -13.25
C TYR A 242 -14.12 7.59 -12.23
N THR A 243 -15.36 7.25 -12.57
CA THR A 243 -16.54 7.44 -11.74
C THR A 243 -17.16 6.11 -11.36
N ARG A 244 -17.55 5.98 -10.08
CA ARG A 244 -18.37 4.87 -9.60
C ARG A 244 -19.61 5.44 -8.90
N ILE A 245 -20.77 4.79 -9.09
CA ILE A 245 -22.01 5.12 -8.41
C ILE A 245 -22.39 3.96 -7.50
N GLY A 246 -22.60 4.27 -6.22
CA GLY A 246 -22.88 3.27 -5.20
C GLY A 246 -21.73 2.26 -5.04
N ASN A 247 -22.05 0.96 -4.94
CA ASN A 247 -21.11 -0.15 -4.78
C ASN A 247 -20.76 -0.86 -6.09
N GLY A 248 -21.02 -0.24 -7.24
CA GLY A 248 -20.70 -0.79 -8.55
C GLY A 248 -19.21 -0.77 -8.88
N ALA A 249 -18.88 -1.10 -10.11
CA ALA A 249 -17.54 -0.91 -10.67
C ALA A 249 -17.33 0.54 -11.11
N PHE A 250 -16.06 0.96 -11.21
CA PHE A 250 -15.72 2.20 -11.90
C PHE A 250 -16.02 2.07 -13.41
N ASP A 251 -16.41 3.19 -14.00
CA ASP A 251 -16.64 3.31 -15.44
C ASP A 251 -15.32 3.22 -16.25
N SER A 252 -15.41 3.39 -17.58
CA SER A 252 -14.24 3.37 -18.46
C SER A 252 -13.43 4.68 -18.44
N GLY A 253 -13.79 5.63 -17.60
CA GLY A 253 -13.11 6.91 -17.42
C GLY A 253 -13.47 7.99 -18.44
N THR A 254 -13.27 9.23 -18.05
CA THR A 254 -13.45 10.43 -18.87
C THR A 254 -12.11 11.14 -18.98
N LEU A 255 -11.62 11.32 -20.24
CA LEU A 255 -10.37 12.03 -20.51
C LEU A 255 -10.59 13.54 -20.39
N VAL A 256 -9.74 14.21 -19.61
CA VAL A 256 -9.75 15.67 -19.38
C VAL A 256 -8.34 16.26 -19.51
N SER A 257 -8.25 17.54 -19.86
CA SER A 257 -6.97 18.23 -20.04
C SER A 257 -6.58 19.06 -18.81
N ASP A 258 -7.55 19.46 -17.99
CA ASP A 258 -7.33 20.29 -16.81
C ASP A 258 -7.21 19.44 -15.54
N THR A 259 -6.70 20.01 -14.46
CA THR A 259 -6.65 19.41 -13.12
C THR A 259 -7.95 19.57 -12.34
N SER A 260 -9.07 19.66 -13.05
CA SER A 260 -10.42 19.72 -12.48
C SER A 260 -11.44 19.08 -13.40
N TYR A 261 -12.51 18.58 -12.81
CA TYR A 261 -13.61 17.94 -13.51
C TYR A 261 -14.96 18.29 -12.86
N THR A 262 -15.92 18.71 -13.67
CA THR A 262 -17.27 19.01 -13.21
C THR A 262 -18.24 17.94 -13.70
N LYS A 263 -19.13 17.47 -12.81
CA LYS A 263 -20.09 16.41 -13.12
C LYS A 263 -21.44 16.67 -12.49
N GLY A 264 -22.49 16.46 -13.29
CA GLY A 264 -23.86 16.38 -12.76
C GLY A 264 -24.05 15.14 -11.89
N ILE A 265 -24.73 15.28 -10.76
CA ILE A 265 -25.03 14.18 -9.82
C ILE A 265 -26.54 14.06 -9.57
N ILE A 266 -26.96 12.87 -9.19
CA ILE A 266 -28.32 12.58 -8.72
C ILE A 266 -28.26 12.58 -7.19
N PRO A 267 -29.07 13.41 -6.49
CA PRO A 267 -29.17 13.36 -5.04
C PRO A 267 -29.47 11.97 -4.50
N ASP A 268 -29.09 11.70 -3.27
CA ASP A 268 -29.24 10.42 -2.56
C ASP A 268 -28.44 9.25 -3.19
N SER A 269 -27.49 9.58 -4.09
CA SER A 269 -26.57 8.62 -4.67
C SER A 269 -25.13 8.96 -4.30
N ILE A 270 -24.39 7.97 -3.82
CA ILE A 270 -22.96 8.14 -3.52
C ILE A 270 -22.17 8.03 -4.83
N TYR A 271 -21.37 9.03 -5.12
CA TYR A 271 -20.39 9.04 -6.21
C TYR A 271 -18.99 8.90 -5.65
N SER A 272 -18.18 8.06 -6.28
CA SER A 272 -16.76 7.91 -5.96
C SER A 272 -15.91 8.21 -7.20
N PHE A 273 -14.77 8.84 -7.00
CA PHE A 273 -13.85 9.25 -8.07
C PHE A 273 -12.43 8.87 -7.73
N LYS A 274 -11.71 8.39 -8.74
CA LYS A 274 -10.25 8.28 -8.75
C LYS A 274 -9.73 8.84 -10.06
N VAL A 275 -8.50 9.33 -10.07
CA VAL A 275 -7.90 10.01 -11.20
C VAL A 275 -6.56 9.38 -11.54
N THR A 276 -6.28 9.21 -12.83
CA THR A 276 -4.95 8.85 -13.33
C THR A 276 -4.40 9.98 -14.18
N ALA A 277 -3.08 10.09 -14.22
CA ALA A 277 -2.36 11.00 -15.11
C ALA A 277 -1.91 10.24 -16.36
N VAL A 278 -1.91 10.92 -17.52
CA VAL A 278 -1.61 10.31 -18.81
C VAL A 278 -0.65 11.18 -19.62
N ASN A 279 0.30 10.53 -20.28
CA ASN A 279 1.11 11.11 -21.36
C ASN A 279 1.31 10.06 -22.48
N SER A 280 2.15 10.33 -23.48
CA SER A 280 2.40 9.37 -24.56
C SER A 280 3.13 8.09 -24.10
N GLY A 281 3.75 8.09 -22.93
CA GLY A 281 4.39 6.93 -22.30
C GLY A 281 3.40 5.98 -21.61
N GLY A 282 2.17 6.43 -21.36
CA GLY A 282 1.12 5.62 -20.75
C GLY A 282 0.33 6.31 -19.66
N GLU A 283 -0.42 5.51 -18.93
CA GLU A 283 -1.30 5.91 -17.82
C GLU A 283 -0.67 5.55 -16.48
N SER A 284 -0.74 6.47 -15.50
CA SER A 284 -0.25 6.24 -14.14
C SER A 284 -1.10 5.21 -13.37
N PHE A 285 -0.59 4.73 -12.24
CA PHE A 285 -1.47 4.15 -11.22
C PHE A 285 -2.51 5.19 -10.76
N PRO A 286 -3.68 4.74 -10.25
CA PRO A 286 -4.71 5.66 -9.80
C PRO A 286 -4.31 6.38 -8.50
N SER A 287 -4.91 7.54 -8.30
CA SER A 287 -4.95 8.22 -7.01
C SER A 287 -5.73 7.41 -5.96
N GLU A 288 -5.76 7.91 -4.73
CA GLU A 288 -6.79 7.55 -3.76
C GLU A 288 -8.20 7.82 -4.33
N THR A 289 -9.22 7.24 -3.67
CA THR A 289 -10.62 7.42 -4.05
C THR A 289 -11.29 8.43 -3.11
N VAL A 290 -11.78 9.53 -3.65
CA VAL A 290 -12.69 10.45 -2.95
C VAL A 290 -14.13 10.12 -3.27
N SER A 291 -15.03 10.36 -2.30
CA SER A 291 -16.44 10.07 -2.45
C SER A 291 -17.29 11.24 -1.96
N LEU A 292 -18.53 11.32 -2.43
CA LEU A 292 -19.50 12.34 -2.00
C LEU A 292 -20.94 11.85 -2.16
N CYS A 293 -21.84 12.47 -1.42
CA CYS A 293 -23.28 12.37 -1.64
C CYS A 293 -23.98 13.66 -1.23
N ARG A 294 -24.85 14.14 -2.09
CA ARG A 294 -25.81 15.20 -1.75
C ARG A 294 -27.13 14.56 -1.40
N CYS A 295 -27.57 14.68 -0.15
CA CYS A 295 -28.87 14.19 0.26
C CYS A 295 -29.97 15.20 -0.10
N SER A 296 -31.09 14.71 -0.61
CA SER A 296 -32.25 15.57 -0.95
C SER A 296 -32.87 16.23 0.27
N GLN A 297 -32.76 15.60 1.44
CA GLN A 297 -33.12 16.14 2.75
C GLN A 297 -31.93 15.92 3.69
N GLU A 298 -31.12 16.97 3.87
CA GLU A 298 -29.90 16.88 4.67
C GLU A 298 -30.03 17.62 6.01
N LYS A 299 -29.42 17.05 7.05
CA LYS A 299 -29.21 17.72 8.34
C LYS A 299 -28.02 18.69 8.32
N GLY A 300 -27.14 18.52 7.34
CA GLY A 300 -25.92 19.27 7.13
C GLY A 300 -24.94 18.48 6.25
N THR A 301 -23.75 19.02 6.01
CA THR A 301 -22.70 18.38 5.24
C THR A 301 -21.51 18.05 6.15
N VAL A 302 -21.02 16.81 6.08
CA VAL A 302 -19.79 16.35 6.76
C VAL A 302 -18.64 16.39 5.76
N MET A 303 -17.48 16.93 6.17
CA MET A 303 -16.23 16.78 5.42
C MET A 303 -15.50 15.52 5.91
N VAL A 304 -15.30 14.56 5.02
CA VAL A 304 -14.52 13.35 5.27
C VAL A 304 -13.10 13.58 4.76
N ILE A 305 -12.12 13.48 5.64
CA ILE A 305 -10.70 13.60 5.31
C ILE A 305 -10.10 12.19 5.27
N ASN A 306 -9.56 11.79 4.12
CA ASN A 306 -8.78 10.57 4.02
C ASN A 306 -7.33 10.90 4.39
N GLY A 307 -6.88 10.48 5.57
CA GLY A 307 -5.52 10.62 6.07
C GLY A 307 -4.88 9.26 6.30
N PHE A 308 -5.35 8.22 5.61
CA PHE A 308 -4.75 6.90 5.64
C PHE A 308 -4.00 6.61 4.34
N ASP A 309 -2.74 7.04 4.28
CA ASP A 309 -1.86 6.88 3.13
C ASP A 309 -0.84 5.76 3.30
N ARG A 310 -0.66 5.29 4.51
CA ARG A 310 0.37 4.32 4.82
C ARG A 310 0.26 3.06 3.97
N ILE A 311 1.36 2.76 3.29
CA ILE A 311 1.74 1.44 2.77
C ILE A 311 3.14 1.13 3.28
N SER A 312 3.35 -0.03 3.89
CA SER A 312 4.63 -0.31 4.55
C SER A 312 4.89 -1.79 4.75
N ALA A 313 6.16 -2.12 4.97
CA ALA A 313 6.59 -3.42 5.46
C ALA A 313 5.98 -3.73 6.85
N PRO A 314 5.99 -5.01 7.27
CA PRO A 314 5.72 -5.40 8.65
C PRO A 314 6.68 -4.73 9.63
N ASP A 315 6.24 -4.55 10.88
CA ASP A 315 7.12 -4.07 11.96
C ASP A 315 8.30 -5.01 12.14
N SER A 316 9.48 -4.46 12.39
CA SER A 316 10.72 -5.23 12.51
C SER A 316 11.35 -5.08 13.89
N PHE A 317 12.07 -6.11 14.32
CA PHE A 317 12.80 -6.11 15.60
C PHE A 317 14.23 -6.63 15.42
N GLU A 318 15.11 -6.15 16.30
CA GLU A 318 16.45 -6.70 16.50
C GLU A 318 16.66 -6.94 17.99
N ILE A 319 17.06 -8.16 18.36
CA ILE A 319 17.45 -8.52 19.70
C ILE A 319 18.94 -8.87 19.67
N ASP A 320 19.75 -7.99 20.20
CA ASP A 320 21.21 -8.08 20.17
C ASP A 320 21.79 -8.29 18.73
N THR A 321 22.97 -8.88 18.62
CA THR A 321 23.61 -9.19 17.32
C THR A 321 23.20 -10.55 16.75
N LEU A 322 22.31 -11.30 17.41
CA LEU A 322 22.04 -12.70 17.11
C LEU A 322 20.69 -12.92 16.41
N MET A 323 19.68 -12.13 16.75
CA MET A 323 18.31 -12.35 16.27
C MET A 323 17.70 -11.06 15.73
N ALA A 324 17.12 -11.17 14.54
CA ALA A 324 16.32 -10.10 13.93
C ALA A 324 15.16 -10.74 13.16
N GLY A 325 14.13 -9.96 12.86
CA GLY A 325 12.98 -10.44 12.12
C GLY A 325 11.86 -9.42 12.03
N PHE A 326 10.67 -9.89 11.68
CA PHE A 326 9.45 -9.09 11.56
C PHE A 326 8.41 -9.54 12.59
N ASP A 327 7.82 -8.60 13.32
CA ASP A 327 6.78 -8.88 14.32
C ASP A 327 5.39 -8.62 13.74
N THR A 328 4.92 -9.57 12.96
CA THR A 328 3.62 -9.52 12.28
C THR A 328 2.44 -9.51 13.25
N ARG A 329 2.62 -9.95 14.49
CA ARG A 329 1.59 -9.90 15.54
C ARG A 329 1.41 -8.49 16.08
N LYS A 330 2.46 -7.68 16.01
CA LYS A 330 2.40 -6.27 16.38
C LYS A 330 1.88 -5.42 15.22
N ASP A 331 2.37 -5.69 14.01
CA ASP A 331 1.97 -4.98 12.81
C ASP A 331 2.35 -5.78 11.56
N PHE A 332 1.38 -6.24 10.79
CA PHE A 332 1.61 -6.91 9.51
C PHE A 332 2.19 -5.99 8.44
N GLY A 333 2.30 -4.69 8.72
CA GLY A 333 2.45 -3.70 7.69
C GLY A 333 1.13 -3.43 6.96
N VAL A 334 1.21 -2.74 5.86
CA VAL A 334 0.05 -2.39 5.04
C VAL A 334 0.40 -2.60 3.57
N PRO A 335 -0.07 -3.67 2.94
CA PRO A 335 0.07 -3.87 1.50
C PRO A 335 -0.59 -2.76 0.68
N TYR A 336 -0.10 -2.52 -0.53
CA TYR A 336 -0.75 -1.64 -1.50
C TYR A 336 -1.92 -2.36 -2.15
N LEU A 337 -3.12 -1.83 -2.02
CA LEU A 337 -4.39 -2.39 -2.50
C LEU A 337 -4.63 -3.81 -1.96
N TYR A 338 -4.22 -4.82 -2.72
CA TYR A 338 -4.33 -6.24 -2.38
C TYR A 338 -3.00 -6.94 -2.64
N ASP A 339 -2.64 -7.90 -1.80
CA ASP A 339 -1.45 -8.73 -1.97
C ASP A 339 -1.85 -10.21 -1.85
N ILE A 340 -1.25 -11.06 -2.67
CA ILE A 340 -1.43 -12.52 -2.63
C ILE A 340 -0.20 -13.26 -2.12
N SER A 341 0.91 -12.54 -2.00
CA SER A 341 2.22 -13.07 -1.61
C SER A 341 2.66 -12.61 -0.22
N PHE A 342 1.70 -12.15 0.60
CA PHE A 342 2.04 -11.73 1.95
C PHE A 342 2.52 -12.93 2.76
N ILE A 343 3.78 -12.84 3.18
CA ILE A 343 4.44 -13.88 3.95
C ILE A 343 4.16 -13.62 5.43
N GLY A 344 3.73 -14.66 6.15
CA GLY A 344 3.57 -14.61 7.59
C GLY A 344 4.90 -14.38 8.32
N GLU A 345 5.01 -14.81 9.53
CA GLU A 345 6.13 -14.58 10.42
C GLU A 345 7.50 -14.97 9.83
N GLN A 346 8.45 -14.03 9.80
CA GLN A 346 9.86 -14.25 9.49
C GLN A 346 10.72 -13.94 10.71
N TYR A 347 10.86 -14.91 11.62
CA TYR A 347 11.66 -14.76 12.84
C TYR A 347 13.11 -15.23 12.70
N GLU A 348 13.50 -15.72 11.54
CA GLU A 348 14.69 -16.54 11.43
C GLU A 348 15.89 -15.87 10.83
N PHE A 349 15.98 -14.55 10.96
CA PHE A 349 17.24 -13.84 10.70
C PHE A 349 18.21 -14.01 11.88
N ARG A 350 18.33 -15.26 12.38
CA ARG A 350 19.29 -15.62 13.43
C ARG A 350 20.64 -15.85 12.79
N ARG A 351 21.55 -14.92 12.95
CA ARG A 351 22.88 -14.94 12.32
C ARG A 351 23.79 -16.09 12.74
N ASN A 352 23.46 -16.79 13.82
CA ASN A 352 24.19 -17.95 14.34
C ASN A 352 23.60 -19.30 13.92
N ILE A 353 22.45 -19.33 13.27
CA ILE A 353 21.84 -20.57 12.78
C ILE A 353 22.07 -20.63 11.27
N PRO A 354 22.82 -21.62 10.78
CA PRO A 354 23.01 -21.77 9.33
C PRO A 354 21.68 -22.15 8.66
N TRP A 355 21.47 -21.65 7.46
CA TRP A 355 20.43 -22.14 6.58
C TRP A 355 20.74 -23.61 6.24
N ILE A 356 19.73 -24.48 6.33
CA ILE A 356 19.88 -25.92 6.12
C ILE A 356 19.35 -26.30 4.74
N ASP A 357 18.08 -26.06 4.50
CA ASP A 357 17.40 -26.28 3.21
C ASP A 357 16.04 -25.53 3.20
N ASP A 358 15.34 -25.60 2.06
CA ASP A 358 14.06 -24.88 1.89
C ASP A 358 12.92 -25.45 2.75
N ASP A 359 13.03 -26.68 3.25
CA ASP A 359 12.02 -27.34 4.07
C ASP A 359 12.31 -27.23 5.57
N ALA A 360 13.52 -26.83 5.93
CA ALA A 360 13.94 -26.62 7.31
C ALA A 360 14.06 -25.13 7.59
N PRO A 361 13.23 -24.57 8.50
CA PRO A 361 13.35 -23.17 8.84
C PRO A 361 14.74 -22.89 9.41
N GLY A 362 15.42 -21.97 8.75
CA GLY A 362 16.73 -21.51 9.11
C GLY A 362 16.86 -20.04 8.85
N PHE A 363 18.07 -19.56 8.74
CA PHE A 363 18.36 -18.16 8.53
C PHE A 363 17.66 -17.62 7.27
N GLY A 364 16.77 -16.66 7.43
CA GLY A 364 15.99 -16.06 6.34
C GLY A 364 14.87 -16.95 5.76
N ALA A 365 14.50 -18.03 6.43
CA ALA A 365 13.37 -18.85 6.01
C ALA A 365 12.07 -18.07 6.11
N SER A 366 11.24 -18.15 5.08
CA SER A 366 9.92 -17.55 5.02
C SER A 366 8.83 -18.59 5.20
N ARG A 367 7.70 -18.17 5.79
CA ARG A 367 6.49 -18.97 5.94
C ARG A 367 5.36 -18.30 5.21
N ALA A 368 4.78 -19.01 4.28
CA ALA A 368 3.77 -18.50 3.40
C ALA A 368 2.39 -19.06 3.75
N ASP A 369 1.87 -18.75 4.92
CA ASP A 369 0.52 -19.18 5.35
C ASP A 369 -0.60 -18.58 4.49
N TYR A 370 -0.30 -17.51 3.77
CA TYR A 370 -1.25 -16.74 2.96
C TYR A 370 -0.91 -16.74 1.47
N GLU A 371 -0.01 -17.57 1.02
CA GLU A 371 0.58 -17.61 -0.32
C GLU A 371 -0.44 -17.64 -1.48
N THR A 372 -1.59 -18.27 -1.25
CA THR A 372 -2.67 -18.40 -2.23
C THR A 372 -3.92 -17.60 -1.89
N ARG A 373 -3.86 -16.73 -0.88
CA ARG A 373 -4.99 -15.93 -0.43
C ARG A 373 -4.81 -14.47 -0.80
N VAL A 374 -5.89 -13.87 -1.24
CA VAL A 374 -5.96 -12.42 -1.39
C VAL A 374 -6.05 -11.79 0.00
N ILE A 375 -5.19 -10.83 0.28
CA ILE A 375 -5.15 -10.07 1.52
C ILE A 375 -5.36 -8.61 1.18
N ALA A 376 -6.36 -7.98 1.81
CA ALA A 376 -6.59 -6.56 1.66
C ALA A 376 -5.56 -5.77 2.47
N GLY A 377 -4.96 -4.78 1.84
CA GLY A 377 -4.15 -3.73 2.45
C GLY A 377 -4.87 -2.39 2.45
N ASN A 378 -4.14 -1.30 2.18
CA ASN A 378 -4.76 -0.01 1.96
C ASN A 378 -5.37 0.04 0.55
N THR A 379 -6.70 -0.01 0.48
CA THR A 379 -7.46 0.06 -0.78
C THR A 379 -7.77 1.49 -1.21
N PHE A 380 -7.45 2.48 -0.36
CA PHE A 380 -7.68 3.91 -0.59
C PHE A 380 -9.14 4.28 -0.92
N ASP A 381 -10.12 3.47 -0.49
CA ASP A 381 -11.54 3.63 -0.82
C ASP A 381 -12.45 3.76 0.42
N TYR A 382 -11.88 4.24 1.52
CA TYR A 382 -12.58 4.33 2.80
C TYR A 382 -13.58 5.50 2.90
N PRO A 383 -13.41 6.64 2.20
CA PRO A 383 -14.44 7.69 2.17
C PRO A 383 -15.81 7.19 1.72
N TYR A 384 -15.88 6.14 0.89
CA TYR A 384 -17.13 5.49 0.53
C TYR A 384 -17.80 4.79 1.73
N ILE A 385 -17.03 4.08 2.55
CA ILE A 385 -17.55 3.32 3.70
C ILE A 385 -18.08 4.26 4.79
N HIS A 386 -17.31 5.30 5.12
CA HIS A 386 -17.71 6.35 6.07
C HIS A 386 -18.90 7.12 5.54
N GLY A 387 -18.83 7.58 4.31
CA GLY A 387 -19.89 8.36 3.65
C GLY A 387 -21.22 7.62 3.57
N ARG A 388 -21.21 6.31 3.37
CA ARG A 388 -22.41 5.48 3.41
C ARG A 388 -23.09 5.49 4.78
N ALA A 389 -22.32 5.42 5.86
CA ALA A 389 -22.85 5.51 7.21
C ALA A 389 -23.33 6.94 7.55
N ILE A 390 -22.63 7.96 7.04
CA ILE A 390 -23.02 9.38 7.18
C ILE A 390 -24.35 9.65 6.47
N THR A 391 -24.53 9.17 5.25
CA THR A 391 -25.80 9.34 4.50
C THR A 391 -26.95 8.61 5.16
N ASN A 392 -26.72 7.43 5.73
CA ASN A 392 -27.73 6.71 6.52
C ASN A 392 -28.15 7.48 7.79
N ALA A 393 -27.29 8.32 8.35
CA ALA A 393 -27.61 9.21 9.46
C ALA A 393 -28.33 10.50 9.03
N GLY A 394 -28.51 10.74 7.72
CA GLY A 394 -29.23 11.87 7.14
C GLY A 394 -28.39 13.11 6.86
N TYR A 395 -27.08 12.93 6.64
CA TYR A 395 -26.16 14.00 6.27
C TYR A 395 -25.66 13.82 4.84
N SER A 396 -25.45 14.93 4.13
CA SER A 396 -24.60 14.97 2.95
C SER A 396 -23.12 14.84 3.37
N PHE A 397 -22.27 14.43 2.44
CA PHE A 397 -20.83 14.48 2.67
C PHE A 397 -20.05 14.81 1.41
N LEU A 398 -18.89 15.39 1.63
CA LEU A 398 -17.81 15.58 0.67
C LEU A 398 -16.56 14.89 1.21
N SER A 399 -15.60 14.61 0.38
CA SER A 399 -14.30 14.11 0.86
C SER A 399 -13.12 14.76 0.18
N ALA A 400 -11.99 14.74 0.87
CA ALA A 400 -10.71 15.24 0.40
C ALA A 400 -9.56 14.40 0.97
N SER A 401 -8.42 14.44 0.32
CA SER A 401 -7.16 13.97 0.89
C SER A 401 -6.67 14.90 2.01
N ASP A 402 -5.87 14.40 2.91
CA ASP A 402 -5.29 15.21 3.99
C ASP A 402 -4.24 16.21 3.48
N GLU A 403 -3.53 15.93 2.37
CA GLU A 403 -2.64 16.89 1.73
C GLU A 403 -3.41 18.11 1.19
N ALA A 404 -4.63 17.90 0.67
CA ALA A 404 -5.46 19.02 0.25
C ALA A 404 -5.90 19.88 1.44
N VAL A 405 -6.05 19.28 2.61
CA VAL A 405 -6.36 20.00 3.86
C VAL A 405 -5.12 20.71 4.42
N THR A 406 -3.99 20.01 4.49
CA THR A 406 -2.74 20.57 5.03
C THR A 406 -2.20 21.72 4.18
N ASP A 407 -2.42 21.67 2.87
CA ASP A 407 -2.13 22.76 1.95
C ASP A 407 -3.25 23.85 1.89
N GLN A 408 -4.22 23.79 2.81
CA GLN A 408 -5.32 24.76 2.93
C GLN A 408 -6.15 24.95 1.64
N LEU A 409 -6.27 23.89 0.84
CA LEU A 409 -7.12 23.86 -0.36
C LEU A 409 -8.58 23.52 0.00
N VAL A 410 -8.81 23.08 1.23
CA VAL A 410 -10.12 22.81 1.84
C VAL A 410 -10.20 23.62 3.14
N ALA A 411 -11.17 24.51 3.24
CA ALA A 411 -11.42 25.31 4.44
C ALA A 411 -12.31 24.50 5.40
N LEU A 412 -11.74 23.88 6.43
CA LEU A 412 -12.50 23.05 7.37
C LEU A 412 -13.58 23.86 8.11
N ASN A 413 -13.36 25.15 8.36
CA ASN A 413 -14.32 26.04 9.03
C ASN A 413 -15.65 26.23 8.27
N ASP A 414 -15.73 25.80 7.00
CA ASP A 414 -16.97 25.78 6.24
C ASP A 414 -17.89 24.59 6.62
N TYR A 415 -17.39 23.66 7.41
CA TYR A 415 -18.09 22.44 7.81
C TYR A 415 -18.26 22.37 9.32
N ARG A 416 -19.47 22.07 9.78
CA ARG A 416 -19.73 21.90 11.22
C ARG A 416 -19.15 20.61 11.78
N ILE A 417 -19.00 19.58 10.94
CA ILE A 417 -18.52 18.25 11.33
C ILE A 417 -17.45 17.80 10.33
N VAL A 418 -16.35 17.32 10.89
CA VAL A 418 -15.26 16.67 10.16
C VAL A 418 -15.15 15.22 10.62
N ASP A 419 -14.94 14.30 9.69
CA ASP A 419 -14.65 12.88 9.90
C ASP A 419 -13.24 12.59 9.34
N LEU A 420 -12.27 12.34 10.23
CA LEU A 420 -10.87 12.07 9.87
C LEU A 420 -10.59 10.57 9.94
N ILE A 421 -10.31 9.98 8.80
CA ILE A 421 -9.94 8.58 8.62
C ILE A 421 -8.42 8.47 8.75
N LEU A 422 -7.95 7.74 9.76
CA LEU A 422 -6.51 7.50 9.96
C LEU A 422 -6.13 6.01 9.84
N GLY A 423 -7.10 5.11 9.70
CA GLY A 423 -6.84 3.70 9.42
C GLY A 423 -5.73 3.08 10.27
N LYS A 424 -4.71 2.58 9.61
CA LYS A 424 -3.43 2.15 10.22
C LYS A 424 -2.30 3.17 10.01
N GLU A 425 -2.61 4.45 9.86
CA GLU A 425 -1.60 5.51 9.76
C GLU A 425 -0.70 5.51 10.98
N LYS A 426 0.61 5.42 10.76
CA LYS A 426 1.65 5.34 11.78
C LYS A 426 3.01 5.70 11.19
N GLN A 427 3.81 6.48 11.91
CA GLN A 427 5.19 6.74 11.49
C GLN A 427 5.97 5.45 11.28
N VAL A 428 6.52 5.28 10.09
CA VAL A 428 7.37 4.14 9.75
C VAL A 428 8.64 4.59 9.04
N LYS A 429 9.70 3.83 9.22
CA LYS A 429 10.93 3.93 8.43
C LYS A 429 10.87 2.95 7.28
N ILE A 430 11.59 3.26 6.20
CA ILE A 430 11.85 2.27 5.15
C ILE A 430 13.25 1.67 5.34
N GLY A 431 13.35 0.37 5.13
CA GLY A 431 14.62 -0.34 5.17
C GLY A 431 15.41 -0.12 6.46
N ARG A 432 16.67 0.31 6.35
CA ARG A 432 17.54 0.63 7.50
C ARG A 432 17.21 1.97 8.18
N GLY A 433 16.27 2.74 7.63
CA GLY A 433 15.84 4.01 8.20
C GLY A 433 16.86 5.14 7.99
N VAL A 434 17.50 5.15 6.84
CA VAL A 434 18.45 6.21 6.42
C VAL A 434 17.70 7.49 6.04
N THR A 435 16.51 7.36 5.48
CA THR A 435 15.63 8.48 5.14
C THR A 435 14.67 8.81 6.28
N ASP A 436 14.02 9.97 6.16
CA ASP A 436 13.03 10.42 7.12
C ASP A 436 11.87 9.42 7.29
N ARG A 437 11.20 9.49 8.43
CA ARG A 437 9.98 8.74 8.67
C ARG A 437 8.85 9.29 7.81
N ALA A 438 7.97 8.40 7.37
CA ALA A 438 6.75 8.74 6.64
C ALA A 438 5.52 8.32 7.44
N PHE A 439 4.35 8.85 7.08
CA PHE A 439 3.04 8.46 7.58
C PHE A 439 2.78 8.80 9.07
N LYS A 440 3.23 9.99 9.50
CA LYS A 440 2.90 10.46 10.86
C LYS A 440 1.38 10.70 10.95
N THR A 441 0.74 10.03 11.91
CA THR A 441 -0.71 10.07 12.13
C THR A 441 -1.27 11.50 12.23
N PHE A 442 -0.58 12.38 12.94
CA PHE A 442 -0.90 13.80 13.05
C PHE A 442 0.36 14.65 12.80
N PRO A 443 0.71 14.96 11.54
CA PRO A 443 1.79 15.91 11.26
C PRO A 443 1.45 17.29 11.83
N GLU A 444 2.45 18.09 12.13
CA GLU A 444 2.30 19.39 12.81
C GLU A 444 1.34 20.36 12.07
N SER A 445 1.37 20.33 10.73
CA SER A 445 0.44 21.08 9.89
C SER A 445 -1.02 20.68 10.13
N LEU A 446 -1.30 19.38 10.19
CA LEU A 446 -2.64 18.86 10.44
C LEU A 446 -3.09 19.14 11.88
N GLN A 447 -2.20 19.01 12.89
CA GLN A 447 -2.48 19.37 14.27
C GLN A 447 -2.91 20.84 14.40
N THR A 448 -2.20 21.74 13.73
CA THR A 448 -2.50 23.19 13.74
C THR A 448 -3.87 23.47 13.15
N ILE A 449 -4.20 22.88 12.01
CA ILE A 449 -5.48 23.07 11.32
C ILE A 449 -6.65 22.51 12.14
N ILE A 450 -6.48 21.32 12.73
CA ILE A 450 -7.51 20.71 13.59
C ILE A 450 -7.73 21.55 14.86
N ALA A 451 -6.66 22.06 15.46
CA ALA A 451 -6.77 22.91 16.65
C ALA A 451 -7.56 24.19 16.33
N ASP A 452 -7.21 24.89 15.26
CA ASP A 452 -7.95 26.08 14.78
C ASP A 452 -9.41 25.76 14.50
N TYR A 453 -9.69 24.66 13.80
CA TYR A 453 -11.04 24.21 13.50
C TYR A 453 -11.88 23.94 14.76
N CYS A 454 -11.34 23.25 15.74
CA CYS A 454 -12.00 22.95 17.02
C CYS A 454 -12.25 24.23 17.81
N GLU A 455 -11.25 25.13 17.92
CA GLU A 455 -11.39 26.40 18.62
C GLU A 455 -12.43 27.33 17.99
N ASN A 456 -12.67 27.21 16.68
CA ASN A 456 -13.75 27.92 15.97
C ASN A 456 -15.11 27.22 16.05
N GLY A 457 -15.24 26.13 16.82
CA GLY A 457 -16.50 25.47 17.13
C GLY A 457 -16.84 24.28 16.22
N GLY A 458 -15.93 23.79 15.45
CA GLY A 458 -16.05 22.58 14.63
C GLY A 458 -16.02 21.31 15.46
N ASN A 459 -16.83 20.31 15.11
CA ASN A 459 -16.82 18.99 15.76
C ASN A 459 -16.04 17.99 14.93
N ILE A 460 -15.23 17.16 15.58
CA ILE A 460 -14.39 16.20 14.87
C ILE A 460 -14.59 14.76 15.36
N PHE A 461 -14.80 13.85 14.42
CA PHE A 461 -14.68 12.41 14.61
C PHE A 461 -13.36 11.94 14.03
N VAL A 462 -12.60 11.14 14.79
CA VAL A 462 -11.32 10.55 14.38
C VAL A 462 -11.34 9.06 14.66
N SER A 463 -10.92 8.25 13.71
CA SER A 463 -10.77 6.80 13.91
C SER A 463 -9.47 6.28 13.31
N GLY A 464 -8.76 5.44 14.07
CA GLY A 464 -7.52 4.84 13.61
C GLY A 464 -6.89 3.94 14.66
N ALA A 465 -6.06 3.01 14.22
CA ALA A 465 -5.41 2.02 15.09
C ALA A 465 -4.30 2.65 15.96
N TYR A 466 -3.67 3.72 15.49
CA TYR A 466 -2.49 4.32 16.12
C TYR A 466 -2.67 5.82 16.41
N VAL A 467 -3.91 6.22 16.70
CA VAL A 467 -4.24 7.64 17.00
C VAL A 467 -3.48 8.22 18.19
N ALA A 468 -2.95 7.36 19.06
CA ALA A 468 -2.19 7.76 20.23
C ALA A 468 -0.74 7.24 20.21
N THR A 469 -0.48 6.05 19.68
CA THR A 469 0.85 5.44 19.65
C THR A 469 1.89 6.38 19.03
N ASP A 470 1.61 7.02 17.92
CA ASP A 470 2.51 7.96 17.25
C ASP A 470 2.80 9.23 18.06
N LEU A 471 1.96 9.55 19.03
CA LEU A 471 2.12 10.74 19.86
C LEU A 471 2.80 10.47 21.20
N TRP A 472 2.92 9.19 21.60
CA TRP A 472 3.50 8.78 22.89
C TRP A 472 4.66 7.80 22.82
N ASP A 473 4.64 6.82 21.91
CA ASP A 473 5.51 5.64 21.96
C ASP A 473 6.13 5.25 20.60
N ASN A 474 5.97 6.04 19.58
CA ASN A 474 6.50 5.72 18.24
C ASN A 474 7.21 6.91 17.61
N GLY A 475 8.44 6.67 17.15
CA GLY A 475 9.18 7.67 16.39
C GLY A 475 9.64 8.88 17.20
N ASP A 476 9.53 10.05 16.60
CA ASP A 476 9.97 11.31 17.16
C ASP A 476 8.82 11.95 17.96
N VAL A 477 8.65 11.50 19.19
CA VAL A 477 7.60 11.98 20.11
C VAL A 477 8.05 13.27 20.78
N ASN A 478 7.15 14.25 20.84
CA ASN A 478 7.40 15.51 21.53
C ASN A 478 6.21 15.92 22.43
N GLU A 479 6.43 16.89 23.30
CA GLU A 479 5.39 17.36 24.22
C GLU A 479 4.26 18.13 23.51
N THR A 480 4.49 18.67 22.32
CA THR A 480 3.45 19.32 21.51
C THR A 480 2.44 18.30 20.99
N ASP A 481 2.92 17.13 20.54
CA ASP A 481 2.06 16.03 20.10
C ASP A 481 1.11 15.58 21.23
N LYS A 482 1.64 15.36 22.42
CA LYS A 482 0.85 14.98 23.62
C LYS A 482 -0.14 16.05 24.01
N ARG A 483 0.28 17.32 23.95
CA ARG A 483 -0.57 18.46 24.26
C ARG A 483 -1.74 18.57 23.28
N PHE A 484 -1.50 18.38 21.99
CA PHE A 484 -2.54 18.35 20.97
C PHE A 484 -3.60 17.29 21.31
N ALA A 485 -3.20 16.06 21.59
CA ALA A 485 -4.15 15.01 21.95
C ALA A 485 -4.88 15.29 23.28
N ASN A 486 -4.18 15.77 24.29
CA ASN A 486 -4.74 16.03 25.62
C ASN A 486 -5.65 17.26 25.64
N GLU A 487 -5.23 18.37 25.06
CA GLU A 487 -5.89 19.67 25.23
C GLU A 487 -6.88 20.00 24.11
N ILE A 488 -6.67 19.45 22.89
CA ILE A 488 -7.56 19.68 21.73
C ILE A 488 -8.50 18.49 21.51
N LEU A 489 -7.96 17.25 21.47
CA LEU A 489 -8.78 16.07 21.22
C LEU A 489 -9.34 15.41 22.50
N HIS A 490 -8.82 15.78 23.68
CA HIS A 490 -9.29 15.38 25.01
C HIS A 490 -9.18 13.88 25.33
N TYR A 491 -8.12 13.24 24.88
CA TYR A 491 -7.76 11.87 25.25
C TYR A 491 -6.27 11.75 25.61
N THR A 492 -5.91 10.67 26.27
CA THR A 492 -4.51 10.29 26.55
C THR A 492 -4.29 8.84 26.20
N TRP A 493 -3.03 8.49 25.87
CA TRP A 493 -2.62 7.13 25.55
C TRP A 493 -2.48 6.27 26.81
N ARG A 494 -2.83 5.00 26.68
CA ARG A 494 -2.63 3.98 27.71
C ARG A 494 -1.72 2.85 27.26
N THR A 495 -1.94 2.33 26.03
CA THR A 495 -1.14 1.24 25.46
C THR A 495 -1.40 1.14 23.96
N GLY A 496 -0.38 0.75 23.18
CA GLY A 496 -0.49 0.53 21.75
C GLY A 496 -0.92 -0.89 21.33
N GLN A 497 -1.27 -1.77 22.28
CA GLN A 497 -1.73 -3.15 22.01
C GLN A 497 -2.91 -3.47 22.91
N ALA A 498 -4.00 -2.77 22.72
CA ALA A 498 -5.12 -2.82 23.64
C ALA A 498 -6.04 -4.01 23.45
N SER A 499 -6.05 -4.65 22.27
CA SER A 499 -6.93 -5.79 21.99
C SER A 499 -6.34 -6.72 20.93
N VAL A 500 -6.64 -8.00 21.06
CA VAL A 500 -6.36 -9.03 20.06
C VAL A 500 -7.64 -9.77 19.63
N SER A 501 -8.80 -9.42 20.19
CA SER A 501 -10.08 -10.08 19.90
C SER A 501 -10.91 -9.37 18.83
N GLY A 502 -10.65 -8.10 18.55
CA GLY A 502 -11.46 -7.29 17.65
C GLY A 502 -12.86 -6.95 18.19
N GLN A 503 -13.12 -7.19 19.46
CA GLN A 503 -14.44 -6.95 20.08
C GLN A 503 -14.44 -5.68 20.93
N VAL A 504 -15.47 -4.87 20.76
CA VAL A 504 -15.69 -3.62 21.48
C VAL A 504 -17.10 -3.63 22.06
N LYS A 505 -17.23 -3.19 23.32
CA LYS A 505 -18.49 -3.11 24.07
C LYS A 505 -18.74 -1.69 24.57
N PRO A 506 -20.00 -1.32 24.83
CA PRO A 506 -20.33 0.00 25.38
C PRO A 506 -19.75 0.19 26.78
N ALA A 507 -19.46 1.43 27.11
CA ALA A 507 -19.12 1.88 28.46
C ALA A 507 -20.20 2.82 29.00
N ALA A 508 -20.47 2.72 30.31
CA ALA A 508 -21.39 3.64 30.94
C ALA A 508 -20.90 5.09 30.80
N SER A 509 -21.71 5.95 30.21
CA SER A 509 -21.37 7.34 29.93
C SER A 509 -22.62 8.23 29.97
N PRO A 510 -22.47 9.56 29.98
CA PRO A 510 -23.62 10.49 29.86
C PRO A 510 -24.29 10.51 28.48
N PHE A 511 -23.88 9.62 27.56
CA PHE A 511 -24.34 9.59 26.17
C PHE A 511 -25.12 8.31 25.86
N PRO A 512 -26.45 8.29 26.09
CA PRO A 512 -27.28 7.07 25.94
C PRO A 512 -27.24 6.46 24.53
N ALA A 513 -26.87 7.25 23.51
CA ALA A 513 -26.75 6.78 22.14
C ALA A 513 -25.71 5.66 21.98
N PHE A 514 -24.75 5.54 22.89
CA PHE A 514 -23.70 4.52 22.86
C PHE A 514 -24.00 3.29 23.74
N ASP A 515 -24.98 3.33 24.65
CA ASP A 515 -25.18 2.34 25.72
C ASP A 515 -25.39 0.89 25.25
N THR A 516 -25.80 0.68 24.01
CA THR A 516 -26.11 -0.65 23.45
C THR A 516 -25.21 -1.07 22.29
N LEU A 517 -24.21 -0.24 21.95
CA LEU A 517 -23.39 -0.45 20.76
C LEU A 517 -22.26 -1.45 21.01
N HIS A 518 -22.45 -2.66 20.53
CA HIS A 518 -21.38 -3.68 20.41
C HIS A 518 -20.84 -3.66 18.98
N VAL A 519 -19.52 -3.65 18.85
CA VAL A 519 -18.82 -3.57 17.58
C VAL A 519 -17.81 -4.71 17.48
N GLU A 520 -17.66 -5.26 16.29
CA GLU A 520 -16.60 -6.21 15.95
C GLU A 520 -15.89 -5.73 14.70
N TYR A 521 -14.54 -5.64 14.75
CA TYR A 521 -13.72 -5.21 13.64
C TYR A 521 -12.78 -6.33 13.14
N HIS A 522 -12.23 -6.18 11.94
CA HIS A 522 -11.27 -7.11 11.34
C HIS A 522 -9.92 -7.00 12.06
N ASN A 523 -9.55 -8.03 12.81
CA ASN A 523 -8.29 -8.12 13.56
C ASN A 523 -7.34 -9.20 13.02
N THR A 524 -7.72 -9.87 11.94
CA THR A 524 -6.92 -10.90 11.24
C THR A 524 -6.94 -10.66 9.75
N LEU A 525 -5.88 -11.08 9.06
CA LEU A 525 -5.76 -10.93 7.61
C LEU A 525 -6.93 -11.58 6.88
N ASN A 526 -7.50 -10.85 5.91
CA ASN A 526 -8.65 -11.28 5.11
C ASN A 526 -8.70 -10.50 3.78
N GLU A 527 -9.62 -10.89 2.91
CA GLU A 527 -9.78 -10.30 1.57
C GLU A 527 -10.65 -9.04 1.52
N ASN A 528 -11.36 -8.71 2.62
CA ASN A 528 -12.37 -7.64 2.60
C ASN A 528 -11.82 -6.30 3.07
N CYS A 529 -10.96 -6.32 4.10
CA CYS A 529 -10.39 -5.13 4.71
C CYS A 529 -9.08 -5.49 5.39
N TYR A 530 -8.18 -4.52 5.51
CA TYR A 530 -6.95 -4.72 6.27
C TYR A 530 -7.21 -5.13 7.73
N ALA A 531 -6.26 -5.83 8.33
CA ALA A 531 -6.34 -6.28 9.72
C ALA A 531 -5.83 -5.21 10.69
N VAL A 532 -6.44 -5.16 11.87
CA VAL A 532 -6.02 -4.31 13.00
C VAL A 532 -5.53 -5.20 14.13
N GLU A 533 -4.23 -5.43 14.19
CA GLU A 533 -3.59 -6.34 15.15
C GLU A 533 -3.39 -5.69 16.51
N SER A 534 -3.05 -4.40 16.51
CA SER A 534 -2.59 -3.65 17.69
C SER A 534 -3.27 -2.28 17.77
N PRO A 535 -4.58 -2.24 18.09
CA PRO A 535 -5.29 -0.99 18.27
C PRO A 535 -4.87 -0.25 19.53
N ASP A 536 -5.00 1.07 19.54
CA ASP A 536 -4.70 1.90 20.69
C ASP A 536 -5.71 1.77 21.83
N GLY A 537 -5.23 1.66 23.03
CA GLY A 537 -5.96 1.91 24.27
C GLY A 537 -5.86 3.38 24.66
N ILE A 538 -7.02 4.04 24.76
CA ILE A 538 -7.11 5.47 25.08
C ILE A 538 -7.99 5.71 26.30
N GLU A 539 -7.66 6.74 27.08
CA GLU A 539 -8.42 7.13 28.27
C GLU A 539 -8.84 8.60 28.16
N PRO A 540 -9.94 9.03 28.82
CA PRO A 540 -10.39 10.42 28.76
C PRO A 540 -9.40 11.36 29.44
N PHE A 541 -9.24 12.56 28.89
CA PHE A 541 -8.42 13.63 29.46
C PHE A 541 -9.24 14.90 29.65
N GLY A 542 -9.19 15.42 30.88
CA GLY A 542 -9.89 16.66 31.25
C GLY A 542 -11.37 16.51 31.54
N LYS A 543 -12.00 17.62 32.00
CA LYS A 543 -13.42 17.67 32.32
C LYS A 543 -14.25 17.66 31.04
N GLY A 544 -15.29 16.85 30.98
CA GLY A 544 -16.18 16.74 29.82
C GLY A 544 -15.78 15.60 28.86
N SER A 545 -14.66 14.92 29.10
CA SER A 545 -14.24 13.75 28.36
C SER A 545 -14.69 12.47 29.07
N TYR A 546 -15.21 11.50 28.32
CA TYR A 546 -15.78 10.26 28.84
C TYR A 546 -15.46 9.09 27.94
N THR A 547 -15.16 7.93 28.54
CA THR A 547 -15.09 6.67 27.79
C THR A 547 -16.48 6.24 27.37
N ILE A 548 -16.71 6.05 26.07
CA ILE A 548 -17.97 5.58 25.47
C ILE A 548 -17.92 4.12 25.08
N GLN A 549 -16.72 3.59 24.84
CA GLN A 549 -16.49 2.20 24.44
C GLN A 549 -15.23 1.62 25.09
N ARG A 550 -15.23 0.29 25.32
CA ARG A 550 -14.09 -0.46 25.87
C ARG A 550 -13.85 -1.73 25.08
N TYR A 551 -12.61 -2.16 24.99
CA TYR A 551 -12.28 -3.48 24.44
C TYR A 551 -12.89 -4.59 25.30
N GLY A 552 -13.43 -5.62 24.64
CA GLY A 552 -14.24 -6.65 25.26
C GLY A 552 -13.51 -7.49 26.30
N GLU A 553 -12.25 -7.81 26.03
CA GLU A 553 -11.45 -8.78 26.81
C GLU A 553 -10.81 -8.20 28.07
N ASN A 554 -10.54 -6.91 28.13
CA ASN A 554 -9.71 -6.33 29.22
C ASN A 554 -10.23 -5.00 29.81
N ASN A 555 -11.34 -4.47 29.28
CA ASN A 555 -11.93 -3.20 29.68
C ASN A 555 -11.06 -1.94 29.47
N ILE A 556 -10.00 -2.00 28.66
CA ILE A 556 -9.25 -0.82 28.25
C ILE A 556 -10.14 0.06 27.36
N GLY A 557 -10.02 1.39 27.49
CA GLY A 557 -10.81 2.34 26.70
C GLY A 557 -10.51 2.20 25.20
N ALA A 558 -11.55 2.07 24.40
CA ALA A 558 -11.52 1.92 22.94
C ALA A 558 -12.08 3.14 22.21
N GLY A 559 -12.92 3.93 22.88
CA GLY A 559 -13.53 5.13 22.31
C GLY A 559 -13.81 6.17 23.39
N ILE A 560 -13.52 7.41 23.05
CA ILE A 560 -13.68 8.60 23.91
C ILE A 560 -14.60 9.59 23.23
N PHE A 561 -15.51 10.20 23.99
CA PHE A 561 -16.30 11.34 23.56
C PHE A 561 -16.07 12.50 24.53
N TYR A 562 -15.66 13.63 23.97
CA TYR A 562 -15.56 14.89 24.70
C TYR A 562 -16.72 15.81 24.33
N ARG A 563 -17.35 16.36 25.35
CA ARG A 563 -18.37 17.42 25.23
C ARG A 563 -17.87 18.69 25.83
N GLY A 564 -17.50 19.63 24.99
CA GLY A 564 -17.05 20.96 25.38
C GLY A 564 -18.14 22.04 25.23
N GLN A 565 -17.81 23.26 25.59
CA GLN A 565 -18.70 24.42 25.40
C GLN A 565 -18.69 24.95 23.96
N ARG A 566 -17.57 24.75 23.23
CA ARG A 566 -17.40 25.26 21.87
C ARG A 566 -17.48 24.16 20.84
N TYR A 567 -16.86 23.02 21.08
CA TYR A 567 -16.76 21.90 20.16
C TYR A 567 -16.87 20.57 20.90
N ASN A 568 -17.07 19.53 20.15
CA ASN A 568 -17.04 18.15 20.64
C ASN A 568 -16.05 17.32 19.82
N THR A 569 -15.46 16.31 20.46
CA THR A 569 -14.63 15.32 19.76
C THR A 569 -15.12 13.91 20.04
N CYS A 570 -14.98 13.02 19.06
CA CYS A 570 -15.16 11.60 19.21
C CYS A 570 -13.93 10.89 18.64
N ILE A 571 -13.23 10.13 19.47
CA ILE A 571 -12.00 9.46 19.08
C ILE A 571 -12.15 7.96 19.29
N LEU A 572 -11.86 7.16 18.26
CA LEU A 572 -11.79 5.70 18.35
C LEU A 572 -10.34 5.25 18.21
N GLY A 573 -9.88 4.40 19.13
CA GLY A 573 -8.56 3.75 19.07
C GLY A 573 -8.49 2.56 18.10
N TYR A 574 -9.51 2.42 17.23
CA TYR A 574 -9.59 1.44 16.15
C TYR A 574 -10.26 2.07 14.92
N PRO A 575 -9.92 1.65 13.70
CA PRO A 575 -10.49 2.23 12.49
C PRO A 575 -11.96 1.86 12.29
N PHE A 576 -12.79 2.85 12.00
CA PHE A 576 -14.23 2.69 11.79
C PHE A 576 -14.56 1.79 10.58
N GLU A 577 -13.85 1.94 9.48
CA GLU A 577 -14.07 1.20 8.24
C GLU A 577 -13.81 -0.30 8.39
N THR A 578 -13.02 -0.72 9.39
CA THR A 578 -12.75 -2.13 9.69
C THR A 578 -13.88 -2.85 10.43
N ILE A 579 -14.89 -2.14 10.90
CA ILE A 579 -16.07 -2.73 11.53
C ILE A 579 -16.74 -3.69 10.54
N LYS A 580 -16.96 -4.93 10.96
CA LYS A 580 -17.33 -6.03 10.05
C LYS A 580 -18.69 -5.85 9.37
N THR A 581 -19.69 -5.30 10.07
CA THR A 581 -21.03 -5.21 9.52
C THR A 581 -21.46 -3.77 9.25
N GLU A 582 -22.13 -3.57 8.13
CA GLU A 582 -22.72 -2.26 7.79
C GLU A 582 -23.70 -1.76 8.86
N LYS A 583 -24.49 -2.66 9.44
CA LYS A 583 -25.42 -2.29 10.52
C LYS A 583 -24.69 -1.65 11.70
N GLN A 584 -23.60 -2.26 12.17
CA GLN A 584 -22.81 -1.71 13.28
C GLN A 584 -22.19 -0.37 12.92
N ARG A 585 -21.68 -0.20 11.67
CA ARG A 585 -21.17 1.09 11.19
C ARG A 585 -22.25 2.16 11.19
N ASN A 586 -23.42 1.86 10.67
CA ASN A 586 -24.55 2.80 10.63
C ASN A 586 -25.03 3.22 12.02
N GLU A 587 -25.16 2.26 12.95
CA GLU A 587 -25.57 2.52 14.33
C GLU A 587 -24.54 3.39 15.06
N LEU A 588 -23.26 3.09 14.93
CA LEU A 588 -22.19 3.87 15.56
C LEU A 588 -22.07 5.29 14.96
N MET A 589 -22.09 5.44 13.64
CA MET A 589 -22.02 6.74 12.99
C MET A 589 -23.24 7.61 13.37
N ASN A 590 -24.44 7.02 13.41
CA ASN A 590 -25.63 7.75 13.85
C ASN A 590 -25.53 8.20 15.31
N ALA A 591 -24.97 7.38 16.21
CA ALA A 591 -24.74 7.76 17.61
C ALA A 591 -23.74 8.91 17.72
N ILE A 592 -22.65 8.90 16.95
CA ILE A 592 -21.64 9.96 16.93
C ILE A 592 -22.26 11.27 16.44
N LEU A 593 -22.86 11.28 15.25
CA LEU A 593 -23.42 12.48 14.62
C LEU A 593 -24.57 13.08 15.44
N SER A 594 -25.49 12.26 15.94
CA SER A 594 -26.57 12.71 16.81
C SER A 594 -26.08 13.28 18.15
N SER A 595 -24.95 12.77 18.66
CA SER A 595 -24.32 13.31 19.87
C SER A 595 -23.67 14.68 19.63
N PHE A 596 -23.16 14.95 18.42
CA PHE A 596 -22.66 16.27 18.04
C PHE A 596 -23.80 17.33 17.92
N ASP A 597 -24.99 16.90 17.53
CA ASP A 597 -26.16 17.81 17.38
C ASP A 597 -26.85 18.20 18.69
N GLN A 598 -26.65 17.41 19.76
CA GLN A 598 -27.31 17.73 21.04
C GLN A 598 -26.71 19.00 21.65
N THR A 599 -27.49 20.06 21.63
CA THR A 599 -27.19 21.30 22.35
C THR A 599 -27.19 21.05 23.86
N ILE A 600 -26.22 21.66 24.56
CA ILE A 600 -26.19 21.60 26.03
C ILE A 600 -27.44 22.32 26.56
N THR A 601 -28.45 21.56 26.94
CA THR A 601 -29.50 22.09 27.83
C THR A 601 -28.87 22.20 29.22
N HIS A 602 -28.55 23.43 29.63
CA HIS A 602 -28.13 23.70 31.01
C HIS A 602 -29.29 23.29 31.94
N GLN A 603 -29.10 22.20 32.70
CA GLN A 603 -29.85 21.96 33.94
C GLN A 603 -29.12 22.57 35.13
#